data_ca67d86523992acbb5dda98a6ec9f58c
#
_entry.id   ca67d86523992acbb5dda98a6ec9f58c
#
_cell.length_a   1.000
_cell.length_b   1.000
_cell.length_c   1.000
_cell.angle_alpha   90.00
_cell.angle_beta   90.00
_cell.angle_gamma   90.00
#
_symmetry.space_group_name_H-M   'P 1'
#
loop_
_entity.id
_entity.type
_entity.pdbx_description
1 polymer ?
#
loop_
_entity_poly.entity_id
_entity_poly.type
_entity_poly.pdbx_seq_one_letter_code
_entity_poly.pdbx_strand_id
1 'polypeptide(L)'
;MSFTLATWNINSVRLHEPIVCKLLAEESPDVLCLQECKSPVDKIPMEAFRALGYSYIVAEGQKGYNGVAILSKLPLEPAGAQDFAQLGHARHVAATLPNGVTVHNFYVPAGGDVADREVNEKFGQKLDYLSQMRDFFHADAPQKSILVGDLNIAPREDDVWDHKKLLKVVSHTPVEVEALAQTQDAGNWVDITRQDIPEGLLYSWWSYRAKD
;
A
#
# COMPACT_ATOMS: atom_id res chain seq x y z
N MET A 1 11.57 9.20 -19.38
CA MET A 1 12.29 9.63 -18.16
C MET A 1 12.17 8.47 -17.18
N SER A 2 13.28 7.92 -16.71
CA SER A 2 13.31 6.92 -15.64
C SER A 2 13.18 7.62 -14.29
N PHE A 3 12.60 6.97 -13.30
CA PHE A 3 12.50 7.45 -11.93
C PHE A 3 12.54 6.26 -10.96
N THR A 4 12.91 6.52 -9.73
CA THR A 4 12.93 5.54 -8.65
C THR A 4 11.73 5.75 -7.73
N LEU A 5 11.09 4.64 -7.31
CA LEU A 5 9.96 4.66 -6.41
C LEU A 5 10.21 3.71 -5.23
N ALA A 6 9.93 4.19 -4.03
CA ALA A 6 9.92 3.39 -2.81
C ALA A 6 8.52 3.37 -2.20
N THR A 7 8.18 2.28 -1.51
CA THR A 7 6.94 2.13 -0.75
C THR A 7 7.23 1.60 0.64
N TRP A 8 6.56 2.16 1.67
CA TRP A 8 6.84 1.82 3.06
C TRP A 8 5.64 2.05 3.99
N ASN A 9 5.20 1.01 4.68
CA ASN A 9 4.30 1.18 5.82
C ASN A 9 5.09 1.73 7.00
N ILE A 10 4.87 3.01 7.32
CA ILE A 10 5.66 3.75 8.31
C ILE A 10 5.09 3.67 9.73
N ASN A 11 3.89 3.15 9.90
CA ASN A 11 3.26 3.01 11.22
C ASN A 11 3.33 4.30 12.07
N SER A 12 2.81 5.40 11.56
CA SER A 12 2.81 6.77 12.11
C SER A 12 3.94 7.65 11.58
N VAL A 13 3.60 8.46 10.57
CA VAL A 13 4.55 9.38 9.92
C VAL A 13 5.10 10.44 10.87
N ARG A 14 4.33 10.88 11.87
CA ARG A 14 4.79 11.89 12.86
C ARG A 14 5.77 11.30 13.87
N LEU A 15 5.53 10.05 14.30
CA LEU A 15 6.42 9.38 15.24
C LEU A 15 7.76 9.03 14.58
N HIS A 16 7.70 8.65 13.32
CA HIS A 16 8.82 8.14 12.57
C HIS A 16 9.38 9.15 11.54
N GLU A 17 9.02 10.44 11.66
CA GLU A 17 9.56 11.51 10.81
C GLU A 17 11.08 11.43 10.65
N PRO A 18 11.90 11.30 11.74
CA PRO A 18 13.36 11.28 11.59
C PRO A 18 13.89 10.15 10.71
N ILE A 19 13.28 8.97 10.77
CA ILE A 19 13.72 7.84 9.93
C ILE A 19 13.19 7.95 8.50
N VAL A 20 12.03 8.57 8.27
CA VAL A 20 11.60 8.94 6.93
C VAL A 20 12.58 9.94 6.33
N CYS A 21 12.92 11.00 7.05
CA CYS A 21 13.89 11.99 6.60
C CYS A 21 15.26 11.37 6.32
N LYS A 22 15.71 10.43 7.14
CA LYS A 22 16.95 9.68 6.90
C LYS A 22 16.89 8.89 5.59
N LEU A 23 15.83 8.10 5.35
CA LEU A 23 15.64 7.38 4.10
C LEU A 23 15.64 8.33 2.89
N LEU A 24 14.90 9.45 2.99
CA LEU A 24 14.84 10.44 1.90
C LEU A 24 16.21 11.07 1.58
N ALA A 25 17.07 11.26 2.60
CA ALA A 25 18.40 11.80 2.44
C ALA A 25 19.40 10.77 1.90
N GLU A 26 19.36 9.54 2.36
CA GLU A 26 20.33 8.48 2.05
C GLU A 26 20.00 7.76 0.73
N GLU A 27 18.76 7.26 0.59
CA GLU A 27 18.32 6.48 -0.59
C GLU A 27 17.78 7.39 -1.71
N SER A 28 17.26 8.55 -1.33
CA SER A 28 16.88 9.63 -2.24
C SER A 28 15.94 9.22 -3.41
N PRO A 29 14.91 8.37 -3.21
CA PRO A 29 14.01 8.00 -4.28
C PRO A 29 13.32 9.24 -4.88
N ASP A 30 12.92 9.17 -6.15
CA ASP A 30 12.16 10.26 -6.78
C ASP A 30 10.75 10.36 -6.22
N VAL A 31 10.15 9.20 -5.86
CA VAL A 31 8.80 9.07 -5.30
C VAL A 31 8.85 8.14 -4.09
N LEU A 32 8.25 8.54 -2.97
CA LEU A 32 8.04 7.71 -1.79
C LEU A 32 6.54 7.60 -1.48
N CYS A 33 6.04 6.39 -1.40
CA CYS A 33 4.67 6.06 -1.00
C CYS A 33 4.64 5.55 0.44
N LEU A 34 3.89 6.22 1.31
CA LEU A 34 3.77 5.86 2.72
C LEU A 34 2.36 5.33 3.03
N GLN A 35 2.29 4.31 3.87
CA GLN A 35 1.06 3.76 4.42
C GLN A 35 1.08 3.87 5.95
N GLU A 36 -0.06 3.77 6.58
CA GLU A 36 -0.27 3.98 8.02
C GLU A 36 0.30 5.31 8.54
N CYS A 37 0.08 6.40 7.82
CA CYS A 37 0.52 7.72 8.26
C CYS A 37 -0.07 8.11 9.62
N LYS A 38 -1.26 7.60 9.99
CA LYS A 38 -1.96 7.80 11.28
C LYS A 38 -2.04 9.27 11.70
N SER A 39 -2.19 10.14 10.71
CA SER A 39 -2.19 11.58 10.90
C SER A 39 -3.24 12.24 10.02
N PRO A 40 -3.96 13.27 10.49
CA PRO A 40 -4.65 14.19 9.60
C PRO A 40 -3.65 14.83 8.64
N VAL A 41 -4.09 15.20 7.44
CA VAL A 41 -3.22 15.73 6.38
C VAL A 41 -2.45 16.99 6.84
N ASP A 42 -3.13 17.90 7.57
CA ASP A 42 -2.56 19.15 8.10
C ASP A 42 -1.51 18.94 9.21
N LYS A 43 -1.34 17.71 9.69
CA LYS A 43 -0.36 17.33 10.72
C LYS A 43 0.75 16.41 10.20
N ILE A 44 0.74 16.08 8.92
CA ILE A 44 1.88 15.40 8.28
C ILE A 44 3.06 16.39 8.26
N PRO A 45 4.30 15.98 8.60
CA PRO A 45 5.47 16.88 8.66
C PRO A 45 6.00 17.25 7.27
N MET A 46 5.14 17.87 6.45
CA MET A 46 5.43 18.16 5.04
C MET A 46 6.62 19.09 4.85
N GLU A 47 6.85 20.04 5.79
CA GLU A 47 7.96 20.98 5.69
C GLU A 47 9.32 20.27 5.81
N ALA A 48 9.42 19.25 6.68
CA ALA A 48 10.64 18.45 6.79
C ALA A 48 10.95 17.72 5.48
N PHE A 49 9.93 17.21 4.79
CA PHE A 49 10.08 16.52 3.51
C PHE A 49 10.41 17.49 2.38
N ARG A 50 9.77 18.67 2.36
CA ARG A 50 10.08 19.74 1.39
C ARG A 50 11.51 20.23 1.50
N ALA A 51 12.05 20.34 2.72
CA ALA A 51 13.44 20.71 2.96
C ALA A 51 14.45 19.71 2.34
N LEU A 52 14.01 18.47 2.10
CA LEU A 52 14.77 17.40 1.44
C LEU A 52 14.49 17.29 -0.08
N GLY A 53 13.75 18.25 -0.65
CA GLY A 53 13.46 18.29 -2.08
C GLY A 53 12.15 17.65 -2.51
N TYR A 54 11.36 17.08 -1.58
CA TYR A 54 10.06 16.48 -1.87
C TYR A 54 8.95 17.53 -1.83
N SER A 55 8.94 18.37 -2.85
CA SER A 55 8.06 19.55 -2.92
C SER A 55 6.61 19.21 -3.22
N TYR A 56 6.35 18.05 -3.82
CA TYR A 56 5.03 17.63 -4.24
C TYR A 56 4.53 16.50 -3.34
N ILE A 57 3.40 16.73 -2.67
CA ILE A 57 2.83 15.78 -1.72
C ILE A 57 1.33 15.65 -1.96
N VAL A 58 0.86 14.44 -2.20
CA VAL A 58 -0.56 14.10 -2.29
C VAL A 58 -0.87 13.08 -1.18
N ALA A 59 -1.86 13.35 -0.34
CA ALA A 59 -2.12 12.54 0.83
C ALA A 59 -3.61 12.51 1.19
N GLU A 60 -4.03 11.36 1.72
CA GLU A 60 -5.29 11.18 2.44
C GLU A 60 -4.97 10.81 3.90
N GLY A 61 -5.58 11.52 4.83
CA GLY A 61 -5.21 11.44 6.24
C GLY A 61 -6.38 11.18 7.17
N GLN A 62 -6.10 10.44 8.24
CA GLN A 62 -7.06 10.13 9.29
C GLN A 62 -6.39 10.15 10.66
N LYS A 63 -7.07 10.73 11.66
CA LYS A 63 -6.50 10.84 13.02
C LYS A 63 -6.36 9.46 13.66
N GLY A 64 -5.12 9.08 13.98
CA GLY A 64 -4.81 7.88 14.76
C GLY A 64 -4.86 6.56 14.02
N TYR A 65 -5.45 6.51 12.83
CA TYR A 65 -5.61 5.30 12.01
C TYR A 65 -5.28 5.59 10.56
N ASN A 66 -5.01 4.55 9.78
CA ASN A 66 -4.89 4.60 8.32
C ASN A 66 -3.99 5.77 7.85
N GLY A 67 -4.33 6.35 6.71
CA GLY A 67 -3.58 7.45 6.10
C GLY A 67 -2.53 6.96 5.13
N VAL A 68 -2.56 7.53 3.93
CA VAL A 68 -1.62 7.23 2.84
C VAL A 68 -1.09 8.53 2.26
N ALA A 69 0.17 8.54 1.83
CA ALA A 69 0.79 9.71 1.23
C ALA A 69 1.74 9.32 0.08
N ILE A 70 1.81 10.17 -0.94
CA ILE A 70 2.79 10.12 -2.02
C ILE A 70 3.63 11.38 -1.91
N LEU A 71 4.91 11.22 -1.63
CA LEU A 71 5.91 12.29 -1.59
C LEU A 71 6.74 12.23 -2.86
N SER A 72 7.01 13.35 -3.51
CA SER A 72 7.74 13.34 -4.78
C SER A 72 8.63 14.58 -4.96
N LYS A 73 9.78 14.37 -5.59
CA LYS A 73 10.63 15.44 -6.15
C LYS A 73 10.08 15.95 -7.47
N LEU A 74 9.36 15.09 -8.19
CA LEU A 74 8.73 15.37 -9.48
C LEU A 74 7.32 15.94 -9.26
N PRO A 75 6.84 16.82 -10.15
CA PRO A 75 5.46 17.30 -10.09
C PRO A 75 4.45 16.15 -10.00
N LEU A 76 3.43 16.32 -9.17
CA LEU A 76 2.32 15.40 -9.01
C LEU A 76 1.01 16.10 -9.32
N GLU A 77 0.18 15.49 -10.15
CA GLU A 77 -1.21 15.86 -10.33
C GLU A 77 -2.09 14.87 -9.56
N PRO A 78 -2.91 15.30 -8.59
CA PRO A 78 -3.81 14.40 -7.89
C PRO A 78 -4.73 13.66 -8.87
N ALA A 79 -4.78 12.33 -8.76
CA ALA A 79 -5.59 11.46 -9.62
C ALA A 79 -6.74 10.79 -8.84
N GLY A 80 -7.05 11.29 -7.64
CA GLY A 80 -8.16 10.88 -6.82
C GLY A 80 -7.80 10.00 -5.63
N ALA A 81 -8.80 9.79 -4.79
CA ALA A 81 -8.80 8.88 -3.65
C ALA A 81 -10.11 8.10 -3.65
N GLN A 82 -10.06 6.83 -3.33
CA GLN A 82 -11.25 5.98 -3.28
C GLN A 82 -11.45 5.45 -1.85
N ASP A 83 -12.67 5.56 -1.35
CA ASP A 83 -13.10 4.93 -0.09
C ASP A 83 -13.71 3.56 -0.39
N PHE A 84 -12.85 2.59 -0.69
CA PHE A 84 -13.25 1.21 -0.88
C PHE A 84 -13.86 0.64 0.40
N ALA A 85 -14.90 -0.18 0.26
CA ALA A 85 -15.76 -0.71 1.32
C ALA A 85 -16.59 0.37 2.08
N GLN A 86 -16.56 1.64 1.65
CA GLN A 86 -17.35 2.76 2.17
C GLN A 86 -17.26 2.94 3.69
N LEU A 87 -16.03 2.84 4.21
CA LEU A 87 -15.75 2.89 5.65
C LEU A 87 -15.35 4.28 6.14
N GLY A 88 -15.23 5.26 5.27
CA GLY A 88 -14.66 6.58 5.59
C GLY A 88 -13.16 6.48 5.91
N HIS A 89 -12.44 5.53 5.31
CA HIS A 89 -11.05 5.24 5.62
C HIS A 89 -10.10 5.78 4.56
N ALA A 90 -9.11 6.57 5.00
CA ALA A 90 -8.00 7.07 4.17
C ALA A 90 -7.01 5.94 3.85
N ARG A 91 -7.30 5.10 2.83
CA ARG A 91 -6.53 3.90 2.49
C ARG A 91 -6.07 3.84 1.03
N HIS A 92 -6.46 4.80 0.22
CA HIS A 92 -6.02 4.91 -1.16
C HIS A 92 -5.84 6.37 -1.55
N VAL A 93 -4.78 6.63 -2.31
CA VAL A 93 -4.55 7.89 -3.00
C VAL A 93 -3.80 7.62 -4.30
N ALA A 94 -4.11 8.37 -5.33
CA ALA A 94 -3.43 8.29 -6.62
C ALA A 94 -2.94 9.66 -7.08
N ALA A 95 -1.80 9.66 -7.78
CA ALA A 95 -1.24 10.86 -8.39
C ALA A 95 -0.53 10.52 -9.71
N THR A 96 -0.62 11.42 -10.68
CA THR A 96 0.00 11.26 -11.99
C THR A 96 1.29 12.07 -12.09
N LEU A 97 2.35 11.43 -12.57
CA LEU A 97 3.66 11.99 -12.84
C LEU A 97 3.70 12.69 -14.21
N PRO A 98 4.68 13.59 -14.48
CA PRO A 98 4.76 14.33 -15.75
C PRO A 98 4.90 13.46 -17.00
N ASN A 99 5.36 12.23 -16.85
CA ASN A 99 5.47 11.26 -17.94
C ASN A 99 4.16 10.51 -18.22
N GLY A 100 3.07 10.85 -17.53
CA GLY A 100 1.75 10.24 -17.66
C GLY A 100 1.60 8.91 -16.89
N VAL A 101 2.56 8.55 -16.04
CA VAL A 101 2.42 7.37 -15.15
C VAL A 101 1.60 7.75 -13.93
N THR A 102 0.52 7.03 -13.66
CA THR A 102 -0.27 7.18 -12.44
C THR A 102 0.22 6.20 -11.38
N VAL A 103 0.57 6.72 -10.21
CA VAL A 103 0.95 5.93 -9.04
C VAL A 103 -0.25 5.80 -8.13
N HIS A 104 -0.66 4.57 -7.85
CA HIS A 104 -1.69 4.22 -6.87
C HIS A 104 -1.01 3.71 -5.60
N ASN A 105 -1.26 4.36 -4.48
CA ASN A 105 -0.76 3.97 -3.16
C ASN A 105 -1.91 3.42 -2.32
N PHE A 106 -1.83 2.13 -1.97
CA PHE A 106 -2.86 1.41 -1.23
C PHE A 106 -2.41 1.02 0.18
N TYR A 107 -3.38 1.02 1.09
CA TYR A 107 -3.28 0.39 2.38
C TYR A 107 -4.52 -0.50 2.60
N VAL A 108 -4.45 -1.74 2.15
CA VAL A 108 -5.53 -2.72 2.28
C VAL A 108 -5.78 -3.03 3.76
N PRO A 109 -7.03 -3.17 4.23
CA PRO A 109 -7.31 -3.53 5.62
C PRO A 109 -6.57 -4.80 6.06
N ALA A 110 -6.03 -4.81 7.29
CA ALA A 110 -5.35 -5.99 7.83
C ALA A 110 -6.29 -7.20 8.01
N GLY A 111 -7.58 -6.97 8.30
CA GLY A 111 -8.59 -8.03 8.39
C GLY A 111 -8.78 -8.63 9.79
N GLY A 112 -8.07 -8.11 10.83
CA GLY A 112 -8.20 -8.61 12.20
C GLY A 112 -7.54 -9.97 12.42
N ASP A 113 -8.02 -10.75 13.40
CA ASP A 113 -7.32 -11.95 13.87
C ASP A 113 -8.01 -13.27 13.46
N VAL A 114 -9.25 -13.21 12.97
CA VAL A 114 -10.06 -14.39 12.57
C VAL A 114 -10.44 -14.28 11.11
N ALA A 115 -10.06 -15.28 10.33
CA ALA A 115 -10.31 -15.35 8.89
C ALA A 115 -11.71 -15.90 8.55
N ASP A 116 -12.73 -15.28 9.10
CA ASP A 116 -14.13 -15.65 8.87
C ASP A 116 -14.98 -14.37 8.90
N ARG A 117 -15.62 -14.04 7.77
CA ARG A 117 -16.43 -12.82 7.63
C ARG A 117 -17.73 -12.84 8.43
N GLU A 118 -18.24 -14.02 8.82
CA GLU A 118 -19.48 -14.16 9.56
C GLU A 118 -19.31 -13.80 11.05
N VAL A 119 -18.08 -13.95 11.57
CA VAL A 119 -17.76 -13.68 12.97
C VAL A 119 -16.76 -12.52 13.17
N ASN A 120 -16.10 -12.09 12.10
CA ASN A 120 -15.12 -11.01 12.12
C ASN A 120 -15.44 -9.97 11.04
N GLU A 121 -16.10 -8.91 11.43
CA GLU A 121 -16.46 -7.81 10.55
C GLU A 121 -15.24 -7.22 9.82
N LYS A 122 -14.07 -7.11 10.48
CA LYS A 122 -12.85 -6.57 9.87
C LYS A 122 -12.34 -7.44 8.72
N PHE A 123 -12.55 -8.75 8.81
CA PHE A 123 -12.22 -9.66 7.72
C PHE A 123 -13.20 -9.49 6.54
N GLY A 124 -14.49 -9.35 6.85
CA GLY A 124 -15.51 -8.98 5.86
C GLY A 124 -15.17 -7.69 5.12
N GLN A 125 -14.84 -6.63 5.86
CA GLN A 125 -14.43 -5.32 5.31
C GLN A 125 -13.20 -5.44 4.40
N LYS A 126 -12.23 -6.29 4.72
CA LYS A 126 -11.06 -6.55 3.86
C LYS A 126 -11.45 -7.18 2.53
N LEU A 127 -12.31 -8.20 2.56
CA LEU A 127 -12.79 -8.87 1.34
C LEU A 127 -13.65 -7.93 0.48
N ASP A 128 -14.50 -7.11 1.10
CA ASP A 128 -15.30 -6.10 0.41
C ASP A 128 -14.41 -5.00 -0.22
N TYR A 129 -13.34 -4.60 0.47
CA TYR A 129 -12.33 -3.67 -0.07
C TYR A 129 -11.68 -4.23 -1.34
N LEU A 130 -11.22 -5.48 -1.31
CA LEU A 130 -10.61 -6.14 -2.46
C LEU A 130 -11.60 -6.32 -3.62
N SER A 131 -12.85 -6.67 -3.32
CA SER A 131 -13.88 -6.80 -4.34
C SER A 131 -14.14 -5.47 -5.05
N GLN A 132 -14.26 -4.37 -4.30
CA GLN A 132 -14.46 -3.04 -4.90
C GLN A 132 -13.21 -2.53 -5.62
N MET A 133 -12.01 -2.86 -5.12
CA MET A 133 -10.76 -2.56 -5.80
C MET A 133 -10.67 -3.31 -7.15
N ARG A 134 -11.06 -4.58 -7.20
CA ARG A 134 -11.19 -5.37 -8.44
C ARG A 134 -12.16 -4.70 -9.41
N ASP A 135 -13.36 -4.36 -8.94
CA ASP A 135 -14.40 -3.77 -9.78
C ASP A 135 -13.99 -2.40 -10.33
N PHE A 136 -13.28 -1.61 -9.53
CA PHE A 136 -12.71 -0.32 -9.94
C PHE A 136 -11.74 -0.48 -11.11
N PHE A 137 -10.80 -1.43 -11.02
CA PHE A 137 -9.84 -1.67 -12.11
C PHE A 137 -10.44 -2.44 -13.29
N HIS A 138 -11.49 -3.22 -13.07
CA HIS A 138 -12.22 -3.86 -14.16
C HIS A 138 -13.00 -2.85 -15.01
N ALA A 139 -13.57 -1.84 -14.37
CA ALA A 139 -14.33 -0.78 -15.07
C ALA A 139 -13.44 0.12 -15.92
N ASP A 140 -12.22 0.41 -15.45
CA ASP A 140 -11.24 1.23 -16.17
C ASP A 140 -9.84 0.65 -15.94
N ALA A 141 -9.46 -0.30 -16.80
CA ALA A 141 -8.16 -0.96 -16.71
C ALA A 141 -7.03 0.07 -16.88
N PRO A 142 -6.15 0.21 -15.88
CA PRO A 142 -5.18 1.28 -15.86
C PRO A 142 -4.15 1.11 -16.97
N GLN A 143 -3.91 2.21 -17.70
CA GLN A 143 -2.82 2.31 -18.66
C GLN A 143 -1.67 3.04 -17.98
N LYS A 144 -0.41 2.66 -18.20
CA LYS A 144 0.76 3.33 -17.61
C LYS A 144 0.60 3.61 -16.12
N SER A 145 0.27 2.61 -15.34
CA SER A 145 0.07 2.76 -13.90
C SER A 145 1.00 1.88 -13.10
N ILE A 146 1.30 2.34 -11.88
CA ILE A 146 2.05 1.59 -10.87
C ILE A 146 1.16 1.48 -9.64
N LEU A 147 0.94 0.26 -9.16
CA LEU A 147 0.26 -0.02 -7.91
C LEU A 147 1.29 -0.43 -6.86
N VAL A 148 1.32 0.28 -5.75
CA VAL A 148 2.18 -0.03 -4.61
C VAL A 148 1.41 0.11 -3.30
N GLY A 149 2.01 -0.36 -2.22
CA GLY A 149 1.49 -0.17 -0.88
C GLY A 149 1.58 -1.41 -0.01
N ASP A 150 0.88 -1.38 1.11
CA ASP A 150 0.71 -2.50 2.00
C ASP A 150 -0.62 -3.21 1.68
N LEU A 151 -0.54 -4.30 0.96
CA LEU A 151 -1.71 -5.07 0.54
C LEU A 151 -2.22 -6.02 1.63
N ASN A 152 -1.48 -6.19 2.72
CA ASN A 152 -1.81 -7.07 3.84
C ASN A 152 -2.16 -8.52 3.42
N ILE A 153 -1.62 -8.97 2.29
CA ILE A 153 -1.78 -10.34 1.78
C ILE A 153 -0.45 -10.82 1.22
N ALA A 154 -0.02 -12.00 1.64
CA ALA A 154 1.10 -12.72 1.07
C ALA A 154 0.56 -13.70 0.01
N PRO A 155 0.75 -13.47 -1.29
CA PRO A 155 0.05 -14.21 -2.32
C PRO A 155 0.60 -15.62 -2.59
N ARG A 156 1.90 -15.88 -2.33
CA ARG A 156 2.56 -17.14 -2.69
C ARG A 156 3.05 -17.91 -1.47
N GLU A 157 3.26 -19.20 -1.64
CA GLU A 157 3.81 -20.08 -0.59
C GLU A 157 5.17 -19.59 -0.09
N ASP A 158 5.99 -19.06 -1.00
CA ASP A 158 7.34 -18.55 -0.74
C ASP A 158 7.37 -17.13 -0.16
N ASP A 159 6.20 -16.49 -0.01
CA ASP A 159 6.09 -15.17 0.62
C ASP A 159 5.93 -15.25 2.15
N VAL A 160 5.79 -16.47 2.67
CA VAL A 160 5.57 -16.73 4.11
C VAL A 160 6.51 -17.79 4.65
N TRP A 161 6.84 -17.70 5.95
CA TRP A 161 7.76 -18.60 6.60
C TRP A 161 7.25 -20.05 6.78
N ASP A 162 5.92 -20.26 6.83
CA ASP A 162 5.28 -21.57 6.91
C ASP A 162 3.88 -21.53 6.27
N HIS A 163 3.83 -21.80 4.99
CA HIS A 163 2.60 -21.81 4.21
C HIS A 163 1.49 -22.66 4.86
N LYS A 164 1.80 -23.88 5.26
CA LYS A 164 0.80 -24.81 5.80
C LYS A 164 0.15 -24.31 7.09
N LYS A 165 0.94 -23.70 7.97
CA LYS A 165 0.40 -23.12 9.21
C LYS A 165 -0.41 -21.86 8.95
N LEU A 166 -0.06 -21.08 7.93
CA LEU A 166 -0.66 -19.79 7.67
C LEU A 166 -1.91 -19.84 6.77
N LEU A 167 -2.26 -20.99 6.18
CA LEU A 167 -3.49 -21.16 5.38
C LEU A 167 -4.81 -20.79 6.11
N LYS A 168 -4.78 -20.74 7.44
CA LYS A 168 -5.94 -20.34 8.26
C LYS A 168 -5.74 -19.02 9.00
N VAL A 169 -4.64 -18.35 8.72
CA VAL A 169 -4.28 -17.08 9.36
C VAL A 169 -4.54 -15.93 8.40
N VAL A 170 -5.15 -14.88 8.89
CA VAL A 170 -5.40 -13.64 8.13
C VAL A 170 -4.11 -13.17 7.47
N SER A 171 -4.22 -12.67 6.26
CA SER A 171 -3.17 -12.26 5.32
C SER A 171 -2.53 -13.38 4.48
N HIS A 172 -2.94 -14.66 4.67
CA HIS A 172 -2.48 -15.76 3.80
C HIS A 172 -3.56 -16.84 3.59
N THR A 173 -4.82 -16.53 3.84
CA THR A 173 -5.89 -17.50 3.58
C THR A 173 -6.18 -17.62 2.08
N PRO A 174 -6.63 -18.80 1.61
CA PRO A 174 -6.94 -19.00 0.20
C PRO A 174 -7.93 -17.97 -0.37
N VAL A 175 -8.93 -17.55 0.43
CA VAL A 175 -9.92 -16.55 -0.03
C VAL A 175 -9.31 -15.17 -0.22
N GLU A 176 -8.34 -14.77 0.60
CA GLU A 176 -7.63 -13.49 0.45
C GLU A 176 -6.70 -13.53 -0.77
N VAL A 177 -5.96 -14.62 -0.92
CA VAL A 177 -5.05 -14.83 -2.04
C VAL A 177 -5.82 -14.81 -3.36
N GLU A 178 -6.96 -15.50 -3.43
CA GLU A 178 -7.84 -15.50 -4.60
C GLU A 178 -8.39 -14.10 -4.90
N ALA A 179 -8.85 -13.37 -3.86
CA ALA A 179 -9.36 -12.01 -4.04
C ALA A 179 -8.28 -11.04 -4.55
N LEU A 180 -7.03 -11.18 -4.10
CA LEU A 180 -5.92 -10.41 -4.62
C LEU A 180 -5.59 -10.78 -6.07
N ALA A 181 -5.58 -12.07 -6.40
CA ALA A 181 -5.35 -12.54 -7.77
C ALA A 181 -6.40 -12.00 -8.74
N GLN A 182 -7.69 -12.03 -8.35
CA GLN A 182 -8.77 -11.44 -9.14
C GLN A 182 -8.62 -9.93 -9.33
N THR A 183 -8.12 -9.22 -8.33
CA THR A 183 -7.80 -7.78 -8.43
C THR A 183 -6.64 -7.54 -9.40
N GLN A 184 -5.63 -8.39 -9.35
CA GLN A 184 -4.48 -8.34 -10.25
C GLN A 184 -4.92 -8.57 -11.71
N ASP A 185 -5.72 -9.60 -11.95
CA ASP A 185 -6.25 -9.92 -13.28
C ASP A 185 -7.14 -8.81 -13.84
N ALA A 186 -8.01 -8.24 -13.01
CA ALA A 186 -8.93 -7.17 -13.41
C ALA A 186 -8.22 -5.91 -13.92
N GLY A 187 -7.08 -5.58 -13.32
CA GLY A 187 -6.25 -4.44 -13.74
C GLY A 187 -5.12 -4.79 -14.72
N ASN A 188 -5.00 -6.05 -15.13
CA ASN A 188 -3.84 -6.55 -15.89
C ASN A 188 -2.49 -6.21 -15.21
N TRP A 189 -2.47 -6.25 -13.87
CA TRP A 189 -1.28 -5.93 -13.10
C TRP A 189 -0.22 -7.01 -13.20
N VAL A 190 1.03 -6.60 -13.28
CA VAL A 190 2.19 -7.49 -13.30
C VAL A 190 2.97 -7.31 -11.99
N ASP A 191 3.19 -8.40 -11.27
CA ASP A 191 4.08 -8.42 -10.11
C ASP A 191 5.54 -8.33 -10.58
N ILE A 192 6.09 -7.11 -10.58
CA ILE A 192 7.45 -6.84 -11.03
C ILE A 192 8.50 -7.48 -10.13
N THR A 193 8.22 -7.61 -8.83
CA THR A 193 9.15 -8.25 -7.88
C THR A 193 9.30 -9.73 -8.22
N ARG A 194 8.19 -10.39 -8.56
CA ARG A 194 8.19 -11.80 -8.95
C ARG A 194 8.61 -12.03 -10.40
N GLN A 195 8.63 -11.01 -11.24
CA GLN A 195 9.34 -11.08 -12.52
C GLN A 195 10.87 -11.11 -12.34
N ASP A 196 11.39 -10.33 -11.40
CA ASP A 196 12.82 -10.24 -11.10
C ASP A 196 13.29 -11.44 -10.25
N ILE A 197 12.47 -11.87 -9.28
CA ILE A 197 12.73 -12.99 -8.37
C ILE A 197 11.59 -14.01 -8.52
N PRO A 198 11.59 -14.83 -9.57
CA PRO A 198 10.45 -15.70 -9.91
C PRO A 198 10.23 -16.83 -8.91
N GLU A 199 11.28 -17.27 -8.21
CA GLU A 199 11.27 -18.40 -7.28
C GLU A 199 12.00 -18.06 -5.98
N GLY A 200 11.70 -18.83 -4.92
CA GLY A 200 12.36 -18.74 -3.61
C GLY A 200 11.69 -17.76 -2.65
N LEU A 201 12.22 -17.77 -1.43
CA LEU A 201 11.66 -17.03 -0.30
C LEU A 201 11.76 -15.52 -0.53
N LEU A 202 10.63 -14.83 -0.37
CA LEU A 202 10.54 -13.38 -0.53
C LEU A 202 9.63 -12.79 0.55
N TYR A 203 10.19 -12.55 1.72
CA TYR A 203 9.45 -11.94 2.81
C TYR A 203 9.49 -10.42 2.69
N SER A 204 8.32 -9.78 2.76
CA SER A 204 8.18 -8.32 2.72
C SER A 204 7.57 -7.75 4.02
N TRP A 205 7.27 -8.61 4.99
CA TRP A 205 6.65 -8.22 6.25
C TRP A 205 7.26 -8.94 7.44
N TRP A 206 7.49 -8.21 8.53
CA TRP A 206 8.00 -8.73 9.80
C TRP A 206 7.17 -8.20 10.96
N SER A 207 6.86 -9.07 11.92
CA SER A 207 6.13 -8.68 13.11
C SER A 207 7.06 -8.01 14.12
N TYR A 208 6.71 -6.81 14.59
CA TYR A 208 7.40 -6.19 15.75
C TYR A 208 7.23 -6.97 17.06
N ARG A 209 6.35 -7.96 17.09
CA ARG A 209 6.08 -8.81 18.26
C ARG A 209 6.85 -10.12 18.20
N ALA A 210 7.40 -10.50 17.09
CA ALA A 210 8.24 -11.67 16.97
C ALA A 210 9.62 -11.35 17.59
N LYS A 211 10.13 -12.26 18.43
CA LYS A 211 11.55 -12.24 18.78
C LYS A 211 12.30 -12.84 17.60
N ASP A 212 13.33 -12.16 17.15
CA ASP A 212 14.27 -12.65 16.15
C ASP A 212 14.99 -13.90 16.68
#